data_f05d865bd885d8b5d48762eb4c183502
#
_entry.id   f05d865bd885d8b5d48762eb4c183502
#
_cell.length_a   1.000
_cell.length_b   1.000
_cell.length_c   1.000
_cell.angle_alpha   90.00
_cell.angle_beta   90.00
_cell.angle_gamma   90.00
#
_symmetry.space_group_name_H-M   'P 1'
#
loop_
_entity.id
_entity.type
_entity.pdbx_description
1 polymer ?
#
loop_
_entity_poly.entity_id
_entity_poly.type
_entity_poly.pdbx_seq_one_letter_code
_entity_poly.pdbx_strand_id
1 'polypeptide(L)'
;LKDLKIRVYQNPIISQDCVMEEYRKLYDQGVDYQDIQIVVPMKQRGLLATRALNNRVQALVNPPLFGRHEVVVSLNAKDPSAKYTLRERDRVICTKNMYQAERPITADQESPEICPVFNGDRGIIKEITPASLIVAFDMWGDIVIKRADFSKIELGYALSCHKLQGSEAPYVIVGLDMPAKVLLTKEWLY
;
A
#
# COMPACT_ATOMS: atom_id res chain seq x y z
N LEU A 1 -22.70 -12.52 -4.94
CA LEU A 1 -22.26 -11.39 -5.81
C LEU A 1 -23.35 -10.32 -6.01
N LYS A 2 -24.19 -10.08 -4.99
CA LYS A 2 -25.28 -9.07 -5.08
C LYS A 2 -24.77 -7.63 -5.23
N ASP A 3 -23.52 -7.37 -4.86
CA ASP A 3 -22.92 -6.01 -4.83
C ASP A 3 -21.84 -5.78 -5.89
N LEU A 4 -21.72 -6.67 -6.89
CA LEU A 4 -20.77 -6.50 -7.98
C LEU A 4 -21.24 -5.42 -8.96
N LYS A 5 -20.48 -4.33 -9.07
CA LYS A 5 -20.67 -3.26 -10.06
C LYS A 5 -19.59 -3.34 -11.13
N ILE A 6 -19.97 -3.57 -12.37
CA ILE A 6 -19.03 -3.62 -13.52
C ILE A 6 -19.17 -2.34 -14.34
N ARG A 7 -18.05 -1.69 -14.63
CA ARG A 7 -17.96 -0.56 -15.56
C ARG A 7 -16.86 -0.81 -16.59
N VAL A 8 -17.15 -0.58 -17.85
CA VAL A 8 -16.22 -0.79 -18.96
C VAL A 8 -15.88 0.55 -19.60
N TYR A 9 -14.59 0.84 -19.74
CA TYR A 9 -14.06 2.05 -20.35
C TYR A 9 -13.01 1.68 -21.40
N GLN A 10 -13.00 2.41 -22.52
CA GLN A 10 -12.05 2.18 -23.61
C GLN A 10 -10.76 2.97 -23.45
N ASN A 11 -10.77 4.04 -22.64
CA ASN A 11 -9.62 4.91 -22.42
C ASN A 11 -8.99 4.62 -21.03
N PRO A 12 -7.69 4.27 -20.96
CA PRO A 12 -7.03 3.95 -19.68
C PRO A 12 -6.95 5.13 -18.72
N ILE A 13 -6.91 6.38 -19.20
CA ILE A 13 -6.96 7.59 -18.34
C ILE A 13 -8.31 7.65 -17.64
N ILE A 14 -9.39 7.48 -18.39
CA ILE A 14 -10.74 7.44 -17.82
C ILE A 14 -10.88 6.30 -16.81
N SER A 15 -10.29 5.14 -17.10
CA SER A 15 -10.30 3.99 -16.17
C SER A 15 -9.63 4.32 -14.83
N GLN A 16 -8.51 5.04 -14.84
CA GLN A 16 -7.85 5.47 -13.60
C GLN A 16 -8.72 6.47 -12.82
N ASP A 17 -9.30 7.44 -13.50
CA ASP A 17 -10.17 8.44 -12.88
C ASP A 17 -11.43 7.79 -12.29
N CYS A 18 -11.99 6.79 -12.96
CA CYS A 18 -13.12 6.02 -12.43
C CYS A 18 -12.78 5.20 -11.20
N VAL A 19 -11.60 4.56 -11.16
CA VAL A 19 -11.12 3.87 -9.94
C VAL A 19 -11.01 4.87 -8.79
N MET A 20 -10.45 6.05 -9.04
CA MET A 20 -10.33 7.09 -8.02
C MET A 20 -11.68 7.70 -7.62
N GLU A 21 -12.62 7.82 -8.55
CA GLU A 21 -13.98 8.28 -8.27
C GLU A 21 -14.73 7.30 -7.38
N GLU A 22 -14.67 5.99 -7.65
CA GLU A 22 -15.27 4.98 -6.78
C GLU A 22 -14.61 4.94 -5.41
N TYR A 23 -13.28 5.08 -5.34
CA TYR A 23 -12.57 5.18 -4.06
C TYR A 23 -13.06 6.40 -3.26
N ARG A 24 -13.14 7.57 -3.91
CA ARG A 24 -13.60 8.81 -3.28
C ARG A 24 -15.03 8.69 -2.78
N LYS A 25 -15.93 8.08 -3.55
CA LYS A 25 -17.33 7.86 -3.13
C LYS A 25 -17.43 7.06 -1.83
N LEU A 26 -16.66 5.98 -1.71
CA LEU A 26 -16.62 5.18 -0.48
C LEU A 26 -16.05 6.01 0.68
N TYR A 27 -14.96 6.72 0.45
CA TYR A 27 -14.30 7.55 1.45
C TYR A 27 -15.21 8.69 1.94
N ASP A 28 -15.89 9.39 1.04
CA ASP A 28 -16.84 10.47 1.35
C ASP A 28 -18.11 9.96 2.07
N GLN A 29 -18.46 8.69 1.92
CA GLN A 29 -19.51 8.01 2.68
C GLN A 29 -19.06 7.63 4.10
N GLY A 30 -17.83 7.92 4.49
CA GLY A 30 -17.28 7.63 5.82
C GLY A 30 -16.68 6.23 5.96
N VAL A 31 -16.47 5.49 4.85
CA VAL A 31 -15.74 4.23 4.89
C VAL A 31 -14.27 4.52 5.24
N ASP A 32 -13.73 3.80 6.24
CA ASP A 32 -12.33 3.94 6.59
C ASP A 32 -11.44 3.56 5.40
N TYR A 33 -10.43 4.38 5.10
CA TYR A 33 -9.50 4.11 4.01
C TYR A 33 -8.75 2.78 4.19
N GLN A 34 -8.69 2.26 5.41
CA GLN A 34 -8.11 0.96 5.73
C GLN A 34 -8.97 -0.21 5.22
N ASP A 35 -10.26 0.00 5.10
CA ASP A 35 -11.24 -0.99 4.64
C ASP A 35 -11.38 -1.01 3.11
N ILE A 36 -10.81 -0.04 2.39
CA ILE A 36 -10.90 0.07 0.94
C ILE A 36 -9.60 -0.44 0.29
N GLN A 37 -9.66 -1.47 -0.52
CA GLN A 37 -8.52 -2.02 -1.23
C GLN A 37 -8.69 -1.88 -2.75
N ILE A 38 -7.72 -1.25 -3.40
CA ILE A 38 -7.63 -1.26 -4.87
C ILE A 38 -6.77 -2.45 -5.31
N VAL A 39 -7.27 -3.22 -6.27
CA VAL A 39 -6.59 -4.37 -6.87
C VAL A 39 -6.39 -4.13 -8.36
N VAL A 40 -5.15 -4.28 -8.82
CA VAL A 40 -4.80 -4.13 -10.25
C VAL A 40 -3.86 -5.26 -10.68
N PRO A 41 -3.86 -5.63 -11.98
CA PRO A 41 -3.01 -6.71 -12.46
C PRO A 41 -1.51 -6.38 -12.42
N MET A 42 -1.13 -5.12 -12.62
CA MET A 42 0.25 -4.72 -12.89
C MET A 42 0.81 -3.74 -11.84
N LYS A 43 2.10 -3.94 -11.48
CA LYS A 43 2.78 -3.08 -10.51
C LYS A 43 3.35 -1.78 -11.12
N GLN A 44 3.92 -1.83 -12.31
CA GLN A 44 4.77 -0.74 -12.83
C GLN A 44 4.39 -0.23 -14.23
N ARG A 45 3.54 -0.92 -14.97
CA ARG A 45 3.20 -0.56 -16.35
C ARG A 45 1.75 -0.11 -16.47
N GLY A 46 1.53 0.94 -17.29
CA GLY A 46 0.20 1.48 -17.51
C GLY A 46 -0.27 2.47 -16.45
N LEU A 47 -1.36 3.15 -16.74
CA LEU A 47 -1.97 4.14 -15.84
C LEU A 47 -2.64 3.51 -14.63
N LEU A 48 -3.09 2.26 -14.73
CA LEU A 48 -3.61 1.48 -13.61
C LEU A 48 -2.52 0.75 -12.82
N ALA A 49 -1.24 1.14 -12.96
CA ALA A 49 -0.18 0.60 -12.14
C ALA A 49 -0.36 0.98 -10.66
N THR A 50 -0.03 0.05 -9.76
CA THR A 50 -0.19 0.27 -8.31
C THR A 50 0.45 1.56 -7.82
N ARG A 51 1.61 1.94 -8.38
CA ARG A 51 2.34 3.14 -7.98
C ARG A 51 1.56 4.42 -8.25
N ALA A 52 1.00 4.56 -9.45
CA ALA A 52 0.23 5.75 -9.82
C ALA A 52 -1.03 5.89 -8.95
N LEU A 53 -1.74 4.79 -8.73
CA LEU A 53 -2.92 4.75 -7.88
C LEU A 53 -2.59 5.02 -6.41
N ASN A 54 -1.51 4.42 -5.87
CA ASN A 54 -1.07 4.65 -4.50
C ASN A 54 -0.79 6.13 -4.23
N ASN A 55 -0.09 6.82 -5.14
CA ASN A 55 0.18 8.25 -4.99
C ASN A 55 -1.10 9.09 -5.02
N ARG A 56 -2.06 8.75 -5.89
CA ARG A 56 -3.35 9.46 -5.98
C ARG A 56 -4.20 9.24 -4.73
N VAL A 57 -4.27 8.01 -4.24
CA VAL A 57 -5.01 7.70 -3.00
C VAL A 57 -4.36 8.39 -1.81
N GLN A 58 -3.03 8.30 -1.66
CA GLN A 58 -2.31 8.99 -0.60
C GLN A 58 -2.61 10.49 -0.59
N ALA A 59 -2.57 11.14 -1.76
CA ALA A 59 -2.89 12.57 -1.87
C ALA A 59 -4.34 12.90 -1.47
N LEU A 60 -5.26 11.96 -1.62
CA LEU A 60 -6.66 12.11 -1.23
C LEU A 60 -6.87 11.92 0.28
N VAL A 61 -6.37 10.81 0.84
CA VAL A 61 -6.70 10.40 2.22
C VAL A 61 -5.65 10.84 3.25
N ASN A 62 -4.42 11.07 2.80
CA ASN A 62 -3.29 11.45 3.65
C ASN A 62 -2.40 12.51 2.99
N PRO A 63 -2.94 13.72 2.70
CA PRO A 63 -2.15 14.81 2.13
C PRO A 63 -1.07 15.28 3.10
N PRO A 64 -0.02 15.98 2.60
CA PRO A 64 0.98 16.61 3.48
C PRO A 64 0.30 17.56 4.48
N LEU A 65 0.63 17.45 5.74
CA LEU A 65 0.13 18.29 6.81
C LEU A 65 1.28 18.84 7.65
N PHE A 66 1.19 20.12 8.01
CA PHE A 66 2.16 20.73 8.92
C PHE A 66 2.20 19.96 10.25
N GLY A 67 3.41 19.68 10.74
CA GLY A 67 3.64 18.94 11.98
C GLY A 67 3.53 17.41 11.86
N ARG A 68 3.23 16.86 10.68
CA ARG A 68 3.28 15.41 10.42
C ARG A 68 4.59 15.07 9.72
N HIS A 69 5.24 14.01 10.18
CA HIS A 69 6.51 13.58 9.59
C HIS A 69 6.29 12.80 8.30
N GLU A 70 7.21 13.01 7.37
CA GLU A 70 7.27 12.27 6.12
C GLU A 70 8.74 11.96 5.76
N VAL A 71 8.94 10.91 4.97
CA VAL A 71 10.26 10.53 4.47
C VAL A 71 10.20 10.15 3.01
N VAL A 72 11.17 10.65 2.24
CA VAL A 72 11.36 10.24 0.84
C VAL A 72 12.23 9.00 0.79
N VAL A 73 11.70 7.94 0.18
CA VAL A 73 12.36 6.65 0.03
C VAL A 73 12.75 6.45 -1.44
N SER A 74 13.99 6.07 -1.70
CA SER A 74 14.46 5.67 -3.03
C SER A 74 14.37 4.17 -3.19
N LEU A 75 13.70 3.70 -4.25
CA LEU A 75 13.61 2.27 -4.58
C LEU A 75 14.89 1.72 -5.23
N ASN A 76 15.62 2.60 -5.87
CA ASN A 76 16.84 2.23 -6.60
C ASN A 76 17.85 3.38 -6.54
N ALA A 77 19.03 3.08 -6.01
CA ALA A 77 20.13 4.06 -5.94
C ALA A 77 20.59 4.56 -7.33
N LYS A 78 20.36 3.74 -8.38
CA LYS A 78 20.75 4.06 -9.76
C LYS A 78 19.67 4.85 -10.53
N ASP A 79 18.46 4.93 -10.01
CA ASP A 79 17.33 5.67 -10.62
C ASP A 79 16.78 6.70 -9.62
N PRO A 80 17.26 7.97 -9.70
CA PRO A 80 16.76 9.03 -8.82
C PRO A 80 15.28 9.34 -8.97
N SER A 81 14.63 8.94 -10.08
CA SER A 81 13.19 9.12 -10.32
C SER A 81 12.34 8.07 -9.61
N ALA A 82 12.94 6.94 -9.24
CA ALA A 82 12.27 5.87 -8.52
C ALA A 82 12.13 6.18 -7.02
N LYS A 83 11.44 7.29 -6.70
CA LYS A 83 11.17 7.75 -5.34
C LYS A 83 9.69 7.73 -5.02
N TYR A 84 9.36 7.61 -3.75
CA TYR A 84 8.03 7.80 -3.19
C TYR A 84 8.16 8.37 -1.79
N THR A 85 7.10 9.00 -1.33
CA THR A 85 7.04 9.57 0.02
C THR A 85 6.18 8.68 0.90
N LEU A 86 6.69 8.35 2.09
CA LEU A 86 5.93 7.74 3.16
C LEU A 86 5.58 8.81 4.20
N ARG A 87 4.37 8.76 4.73
CA ARG A 87 3.86 9.67 5.76
C ARG A 87 3.30 8.88 6.93
N GLU A 88 3.34 9.45 8.10
CA GLU A 88 2.58 8.92 9.23
C GLU A 88 1.11 8.72 8.82
N ARG A 89 0.51 7.61 9.26
CA ARG A 89 -0.82 7.13 8.90
C ARG A 89 -0.96 6.56 7.48
N ASP A 90 0.11 6.45 6.70
CA ASP A 90 0.04 5.74 5.43
C ASP A 90 -0.22 4.25 5.65
N ARG A 91 -1.09 3.70 4.80
CA ARG A 91 -1.23 2.25 4.63
C ARG A 91 -0.06 1.74 3.81
N VAL A 92 0.62 0.73 4.32
CA VAL A 92 1.85 0.20 3.72
C VAL A 92 1.83 -1.32 3.61
N ILE A 93 2.75 -1.82 2.78
CA ILE A 93 3.01 -3.24 2.60
C ILE A 93 4.51 -3.52 2.63
N CYS A 94 4.90 -4.58 3.30
CA CYS A 94 6.25 -5.13 3.23
C CYS A 94 6.46 -5.82 1.87
N THR A 95 7.57 -5.52 1.19
CA THR A 95 7.86 -6.04 -0.15
C THR A 95 9.02 -7.04 -0.20
N LYS A 96 9.74 -7.21 0.92
CA LYS A 96 10.83 -8.18 1.10
C LYS A 96 10.90 -8.59 2.56
N ASN A 97 11.21 -9.84 2.82
CA ASN A 97 11.33 -10.34 4.19
C ASN A 97 12.37 -9.57 5.01
N MET A 98 12.04 -9.32 6.27
CA MET A 98 12.90 -8.69 7.27
C MET A 98 12.95 -9.60 8.51
N TYR A 99 13.96 -10.47 8.57
CA TYR A 99 14.08 -11.49 9.62
C TYR A 99 14.58 -10.94 10.96
N GLN A 100 15.19 -9.74 10.95
CA GLN A 100 15.77 -9.06 12.11
C GLN A 100 15.01 -7.76 12.45
N ALA A 101 13.74 -7.68 12.09
CA ALA A 101 12.88 -6.59 12.54
C ALA A 101 12.61 -6.74 14.04
N GLU A 102 12.45 -5.62 14.74
CA GLU A 102 12.38 -5.57 16.17
C GLU A 102 11.08 -4.90 16.63
N ARG A 103 10.54 -5.32 17.77
CA ARG A 103 9.49 -4.57 18.45
C ARG A 103 10.06 -3.31 19.12
N PRO A 104 9.25 -2.26 19.32
CA PRO A 104 9.65 -1.15 20.16
C PRO A 104 10.00 -1.67 21.56
N ILE A 105 11.10 -1.16 22.15
CA ILE A 105 11.52 -1.50 23.50
C ILE A 105 10.54 -0.87 24.49
N THR A 106 10.01 -1.66 25.41
CA THR A 106 9.24 -1.19 26.57
C THR A 106 10.13 -0.96 27.78
N ALA A 107 9.65 -0.21 28.76
CA ALA A 107 10.44 0.14 29.96
C ALA A 107 10.96 -1.08 30.75
N ASP A 108 10.30 -2.22 30.60
CA ASP A 108 10.62 -3.46 31.33
C ASP A 108 11.56 -4.40 30.55
N GLN A 109 12.03 -3.98 29.36
CA GLN A 109 12.85 -4.81 28.47
C GLN A 109 14.30 -4.31 28.42
N GLU A 110 15.26 -5.21 28.60
CA GLU A 110 16.70 -4.92 28.46
C GLU A 110 17.17 -4.95 26.98
N SER A 111 16.43 -5.66 26.10
CA SER A 111 16.76 -5.79 24.68
C SER A 111 15.49 -5.89 23.82
N PRO A 112 15.56 -5.46 22.54
CA PRO A 112 14.41 -5.56 21.66
C PRO A 112 14.08 -7.01 21.33
N GLU A 113 12.78 -7.32 21.27
CA GLU A 113 12.29 -8.61 20.79
C GLU A 113 12.35 -8.65 19.26
N ILE A 114 12.99 -9.68 18.71
CA ILE A 114 13.01 -9.91 17.26
C ILE A 114 11.64 -10.43 16.82
N CYS A 115 11.04 -9.77 15.84
CA CYS A 115 9.78 -10.16 15.24
C CYS A 115 9.90 -10.07 13.71
N PRO A 116 10.07 -11.21 13.00
CA PRO A 116 10.20 -11.21 11.54
C PRO A 116 8.97 -10.64 10.86
N VAL A 117 9.18 -9.83 9.82
CA VAL A 117 8.13 -9.30 8.93
C VAL A 117 8.34 -9.89 7.54
N PHE A 118 7.27 -10.35 6.91
CA PHE A 118 7.33 -11.06 5.64
C PHE A 118 6.81 -10.22 4.48
N ASN A 119 7.25 -10.58 3.28
CA ASN A 119 6.71 -10.01 2.04
C ASN A 119 5.21 -10.28 1.95
N GLY A 120 4.43 -9.21 1.81
CA GLY A 120 2.97 -9.25 1.83
C GLY A 120 2.34 -8.73 3.12
N ASP A 121 3.07 -8.67 4.24
CA ASP A 121 2.54 -8.11 5.49
C ASP A 121 2.17 -6.65 5.31
N ARG A 122 0.98 -6.29 5.80
CA ARG A 122 0.40 -4.94 5.70
C ARG A 122 0.34 -4.29 7.06
N GLY A 123 0.33 -2.96 7.05
CA GLY A 123 0.23 -2.19 8.28
C GLY A 123 0.04 -0.70 8.02
N ILE A 124 0.07 0.06 9.10
CA ILE A 124 -0.07 1.52 9.11
C ILE A 124 1.18 2.14 9.76
N ILE A 125 1.74 3.16 9.14
CA ILE A 125 2.84 3.91 9.74
C ILE A 125 2.30 4.73 10.91
N LYS A 126 2.79 4.47 12.11
CA LYS A 126 2.46 5.22 13.33
C LYS A 126 3.37 6.42 13.54
N GLU A 127 4.66 6.23 13.30
CA GLU A 127 5.67 7.24 13.59
C GLU A 127 6.80 7.17 12.57
N ILE A 128 7.36 8.33 12.23
CA ILE A 128 8.51 8.49 11.36
C ILE A 128 9.58 9.30 12.08
N THR A 129 10.77 8.72 12.18
CA THR A 129 11.97 9.41 12.63
C THR A 129 13.03 9.41 11.52
N PRO A 130 14.11 10.20 11.61
CA PRO A 130 15.20 10.13 10.64
C PRO A 130 15.87 8.74 10.55
N ALA A 131 15.79 7.94 11.63
CA ALA A 131 16.47 6.64 11.75
C ALA A 131 15.54 5.43 11.55
N SER A 132 14.25 5.57 11.80
CA SER A 132 13.29 4.45 11.84
C SER A 132 11.87 4.85 11.48
N LEU A 133 11.06 3.85 11.07
CA LEU A 133 9.60 3.91 11.03
C LEU A 133 9.07 2.97 12.12
N ILE A 134 8.00 3.36 12.79
CA ILE A 134 7.17 2.42 13.56
C ILE A 134 5.95 2.11 12.70
N VAL A 135 5.81 0.83 12.34
CA VAL A 135 4.68 0.33 11.55
C VAL A 135 3.87 -0.64 12.40
N ALA A 136 2.57 -0.36 12.57
CA ALA A 136 1.63 -1.31 13.15
C ALA A 136 1.21 -2.29 12.06
N PHE A 137 1.83 -3.46 12.03
CA PHE A 137 1.46 -4.54 11.11
C PHE A 137 0.22 -5.29 11.60
N ASP A 138 -0.67 -5.64 10.68
CA ASP A 138 -1.96 -6.30 10.98
C ASP A 138 -1.78 -7.57 11.82
N MET A 139 -0.74 -8.37 11.54
CA MET A 139 -0.48 -9.65 12.21
C MET A 139 0.47 -9.54 13.41
N TRP A 140 1.35 -8.53 13.43
CA TRP A 140 2.49 -8.50 14.34
C TRP A 140 2.44 -7.36 15.35
N GLY A 141 1.53 -6.38 15.17
CA GLY A 141 1.52 -5.13 15.93
C GLY A 141 2.67 -4.21 15.56
N ASP A 142 3.15 -3.42 16.53
CA ASP A 142 4.15 -2.39 16.28
C ASP A 142 5.55 -2.98 16.08
N ILE A 143 6.16 -2.65 14.94
CA ILE A 143 7.50 -3.09 14.54
C ILE A 143 8.33 -1.88 14.13
N VAL A 144 9.58 -1.85 14.58
CA VAL A 144 10.57 -0.83 14.22
C VAL A 144 11.27 -1.24 12.93
N ILE A 145 11.11 -0.45 11.89
CA ILE A 145 11.80 -0.61 10.62
C ILE A 145 12.98 0.37 10.59
N LYS A 146 14.19 -0.13 10.56
CA LYS A 146 15.42 0.67 10.50
C LYS A 146 15.58 1.34 9.13
N ARG A 147 16.26 2.48 9.05
CA ARG A 147 16.42 3.27 7.81
C ARG A 147 16.96 2.45 6.63
N ALA A 148 17.85 1.49 6.88
CA ALA A 148 18.39 0.60 5.85
C ALA A 148 17.30 -0.23 5.13
N ASP A 149 16.17 -0.46 5.80
CA ASP A 149 15.06 -1.29 5.33
C ASP A 149 13.87 -0.49 4.81
N PHE A 150 13.91 0.85 4.78
CA PHE A 150 12.81 1.68 4.29
C PHE A 150 12.37 1.31 2.88
N SER A 151 13.30 0.94 1.99
CA SER A 151 13.01 0.52 0.62
C SER A 151 12.23 -0.80 0.53
N LYS A 152 12.08 -1.52 1.64
CA LYS A 152 11.27 -2.74 1.74
C LYS A 152 9.79 -2.44 2.09
N ILE A 153 9.47 -1.19 2.44
CA ILE A 153 8.13 -0.73 2.78
C ILE A 153 7.61 0.13 1.64
N GLU A 154 6.49 -0.24 1.02
CA GLU A 154 5.83 0.53 -0.05
C GLU A 154 4.41 0.90 0.36
N LEU A 155 3.81 1.91 -0.31
CA LEU A 155 2.40 2.26 -0.12
C LEU A 155 1.49 1.06 -0.47
N GLY A 156 0.45 0.84 0.32
CA GLY A 156 -0.42 -0.34 0.29
C GLY A 156 -1.88 -0.07 -0.05
N TYR A 157 -2.26 1.13 -0.53
CA TYR A 157 -3.64 1.45 -0.91
C TYR A 157 -4.10 0.71 -2.17
N ALA A 158 -3.19 0.55 -3.14
CA ALA A 158 -3.40 -0.24 -4.36
C ALA A 158 -2.34 -1.33 -4.45
N LEU A 159 -2.76 -2.57 -4.63
CA LEU A 159 -1.88 -3.74 -4.68
C LEU A 159 -2.12 -4.56 -5.95
N SER A 160 -1.11 -5.33 -6.35
CA SER A 160 -1.30 -6.34 -7.39
C SER A 160 -1.99 -7.58 -6.81
N CYS A 161 -2.74 -8.30 -7.64
CA CYS A 161 -3.46 -9.50 -7.25
C CYS A 161 -2.56 -10.50 -6.48
N HIS A 162 -1.33 -10.76 -6.96
CA HIS A 162 -0.39 -11.65 -6.29
C HIS A 162 -0.03 -11.26 -4.85
N LYS A 163 -0.13 -9.96 -4.50
CA LYS A 163 0.16 -9.48 -3.15
C LYS A 163 -1.06 -9.49 -2.22
N LEU A 164 -2.23 -9.74 -2.77
CA LEU A 164 -3.48 -9.83 -2.02
C LEU A 164 -3.91 -11.27 -1.74
N GLN A 165 -3.23 -12.23 -2.31
CA GLN A 165 -3.58 -13.65 -2.13
C GLN A 165 -3.58 -14.00 -0.64
N GLY A 166 -4.73 -14.49 -0.14
CA GLY A 166 -4.93 -14.77 1.27
C GLY A 166 -5.32 -13.56 2.14
N SER A 167 -5.59 -12.39 1.54
CA SER A 167 -6.04 -11.20 2.26
C SER A 167 -7.49 -10.87 1.95
N GLU A 168 -8.19 -10.31 2.92
CA GLU A 168 -9.58 -9.86 2.80
C GLU A 168 -9.67 -8.34 3.00
N ALA A 169 -10.66 -7.71 2.37
CA ALA A 169 -11.01 -6.32 2.61
C ALA A 169 -12.53 -6.15 2.45
N PRO A 170 -13.19 -5.33 3.29
CA PRO A 170 -14.63 -5.07 3.21
C PRO A 170 -15.06 -4.48 1.87
N TYR A 171 -14.24 -3.62 1.28
CA TYR A 171 -14.49 -2.99 -0.01
C TYR A 171 -13.32 -3.21 -0.95
N VAL A 172 -13.58 -3.78 -2.12
CA VAL A 172 -12.55 -4.05 -3.13
C VAL A 172 -12.92 -3.37 -4.45
N ILE A 173 -12.01 -2.54 -4.95
CA ILE A 173 -12.12 -1.89 -6.26
C ILE A 173 -11.12 -2.57 -7.20
N VAL A 174 -11.61 -3.27 -8.20
CA VAL A 174 -10.76 -3.98 -9.18
C VAL A 174 -10.61 -3.12 -10.43
N GLY A 175 -9.38 -2.68 -10.71
CA GLY A 175 -9.03 -1.95 -11.92
C GLY A 175 -8.41 -2.87 -12.96
N LEU A 176 -9.04 -3.00 -14.13
CA LEU A 176 -8.55 -3.82 -15.23
C LEU A 176 -8.28 -2.93 -16.45
N ASP A 177 -7.13 -3.09 -17.10
CA ASP A 177 -6.79 -2.39 -18.33
C ASP A 177 -6.37 -3.35 -19.45
N MET A 178 -6.41 -2.88 -20.68
CA MET A 178 -6.08 -3.70 -21.86
C MET A 178 -4.65 -4.26 -21.87
N PRO A 179 -3.61 -3.54 -21.39
CA PRO A 179 -2.27 -4.10 -21.26
C PRO A 179 -2.21 -5.36 -20.38
N ALA A 180 -3.15 -5.52 -19.47
CA ALA A 180 -3.25 -6.67 -18.58
C ALA A 180 -3.99 -7.87 -19.20
N LYS A 181 -4.50 -7.77 -20.43
CA LYS A 181 -5.31 -8.82 -21.10
C LYS A 181 -4.66 -10.21 -21.04
N VAL A 182 -3.34 -10.29 -21.14
CA VAL A 182 -2.59 -11.56 -21.10
C VAL A 182 -2.65 -12.21 -19.71
N LEU A 183 -2.87 -11.41 -18.65
CA LEU A 183 -2.94 -11.88 -17.25
C LEU A 183 -4.38 -12.16 -16.80
N LEU A 184 -5.38 -11.70 -17.59
CA LEU A 184 -6.79 -11.83 -17.23
C LEU A 184 -7.33 -13.19 -17.64
N THR A 185 -6.96 -14.22 -16.90
CA THR A 185 -7.60 -15.55 -16.99
C THR A 185 -8.77 -15.63 -16.01
N LYS A 186 -9.63 -16.66 -16.15
CA LYS A 186 -10.74 -16.86 -15.20
C LYS A 186 -10.22 -17.03 -13.76
N GLU A 187 -9.09 -17.70 -13.62
CA GLU A 187 -8.43 -17.97 -12.34
C GLU A 187 -7.90 -16.70 -11.66
N TRP A 188 -7.73 -15.61 -12.41
CA TRP A 188 -7.30 -14.33 -11.85
C TRP A 188 -8.41 -13.65 -11.02
N LEU A 189 -9.68 -13.96 -11.28
CA LEU A 189 -10.84 -13.40 -10.57
C LEU A 189 -11.29 -14.24 -9.36
N TYR A 190 -10.75 -15.46 -9.22
CA TYR A 190 -11.00 -16.37 -8.12
C TYR A 190 -9.74 -16.57 -7.26
#